data_f281598c4abe5ebfda05a66b2e96bd49
#
_entry.id   f281598c4abe5ebfda05a66b2e96bd49
#
_cell.length_a   1.000
_cell.length_b   1.000
_cell.length_c   1.000
_cell.angle_alpha   90.00
_cell.angle_beta   90.00
_cell.angle_gamma   90.00
#
_symmetry.space_group_name_H-M   'P 1'
#
loop_
_entity.id
_entity.type
_entity.pdbx_description
1 polymer ?
#
loop_
_entity_poly.entity_id
_entity_poly.type
_entity_poly.pdbx_seq_one_letter_code
_entity_poly.pdbx_strand_id
1 'polypeptide(L)'
;VHSVEELERRVYQDERPEEVDFKEVLRLTSNGLSDSLTGVVTRSVFLNQASSRLKKADPQKLKALCFVDMDNLKYINDSCGHAGGDIGLKSIGYTLREYEKKYDGVVGRYGGDEFVLLMTSLDDEKELLNVLDELVLRLQTNIQSGGQSIPVQCSIGVSIYQPGAELKQMIADADEALYYVKQNGKGYYHIHQN
;
A
#
# COMPACT_ATOMS: atom_id res chain seq x y z
N VAL A 1 15.67 -16.48 18.80
CA VAL A 1 14.59 -15.63 18.30
C VAL A 1 13.35 -16.05 19.06
N HIS A 2 12.91 -15.24 20.03
CA HIS A 2 11.69 -15.53 20.79
C HIS A 2 10.48 -15.15 19.96
N SER A 3 9.46 -16.02 19.94
CA SER A 3 8.20 -15.73 19.25
C SER A 3 7.40 -14.67 19.99
N VAL A 4 6.50 -13.96 19.28
CA VAL A 4 5.58 -12.98 19.85
C VAL A 4 4.77 -13.59 21.00
N GLU A 5 4.35 -14.87 20.85
CA GLU A 5 3.65 -15.62 21.88
C GLU A 5 4.46 -15.85 23.16
N GLU A 6 5.77 -15.96 23.04
CA GLU A 6 6.69 -16.14 24.17
C GLU A 6 6.91 -14.82 24.91
N LEU A 7 6.87 -13.70 24.21
CA LEU A 7 6.90 -12.37 24.78
C LEU A 7 5.56 -12.00 25.46
N GLU A 8 4.44 -12.36 24.88
CA GLU A 8 3.11 -12.19 25.49
C GLU A 8 2.98 -13.01 26.79
N ARG A 9 3.49 -14.26 26.80
CA ARG A 9 3.52 -15.06 28.05
C ARG A 9 4.36 -14.41 29.14
N ARG A 10 5.47 -13.77 28.83
CA ARG A 10 6.33 -13.07 29.82
C ARG A 10 5.67 -11.82 30.36
N VAL A 11 4.91 -11.10 29.56
CA VAL A 11 4.18 -9.88 29.97
C VAL A 11 2.98 -10.20 30.87
N TYR A 12 2.34 -11.36 30.68
CA TYR A 12 1.14 -11.76 31.44
C TYR A 12 1.39 -12.71 32.63
N GLN A 13 2.59 -13.25 32.79
CA GLN A 13 2.98 -14.03 33.98
C GLN A 13 3.78 -13.13 34.91
N ASP A 14 3.13 -12.53 35.84
CA ASP A 14 3.43 -11.83 37.11
C ASP A 14 4.88 -11.87 37.67
N GLU A 15 5.88 -12.00 36.81
CA GLU A 15 7.26 -11.67 37.10
C GLU A 15 7.44 -10.22 36.67
N ARG A 16 7.66 -9.33 37.66
CA ARG A 16 7.96 -7.92 37.42
C ARG A 16 8.98 -7.85 36.29
N PRO A 17 8.67 -7.23 35.17
CA PRO A 17 9.62 -7.05 34.10
C PRO A 17 10.63 -6.00 34.57
N GLU A 18 11.65 -6.42 35.23
CA GLU A 18 12.87 -5.62 35.34
C GLU A 18 13.43 -5.62 33.92
N GLU A 19 13.17 -4.53 33.21
CA GLU A 19 13.72 -4.20 31.90
C GLU A 19 13.26 -5.07 30.71
N VAL A 20 11.98 -5.05 30.38
CA VAL A 20 11.57 -5.29 29.00
C VAL A 20 12.01 -4.07 28.20
N ASP A 21 13.04 -4.23 27.37
CA ASP A 21 13.44 -3.16 26.47
C ASP A 21 12.26 -2.86 25.49
N PHE A 22 11.50 -1.84 25.83
CA PHE A 22 10.34 -1.38 25.06
C PHE A 22 10.73 -1.09 23.61
N LYS A 23 11.99 -0.72 23.34
CA LYS A 23 12.51 -0.54 21.99
C LYS A 23 12.64 -1.86 21.24
N GLU A 24 12.96 -2.95 21.95
CA GLU A 24 13.06 -4.27 21.33
C GLU A 24 11.68 -4.88 21.08
N VAL A 25 10.73 -4.69 21.98
CA VAL A 25 9.31 -5.06 21.75
C VAL A 25 8.74 -4.29 20.58
N LEU A 26 8.98 -2.98 20.49
CA LEU A 26 8.58 -2.16 19.35
C LEU A 26 9.30 -2.58 18.06
N ARG A 27 10.55 -2.98 18.12
CA ARG A 27 11.30 -3.46 16.96
C ARG A 27 10.83 -4.82 16.48
N LEU A 28 10.53 -5.74 17.38
CA LEU A 28 10.01 -7.08 17.05
C LEU A 28 8.58 -7.02 16.54
N THR A 29 7.75 -6.15 17.09
CA THR A 29 6.39 -5.90 16.60
C THR A 29 6.39 -5.11 15.29
N SER A 30 7.29 -4.13 15.13
CA SER A 30 7.40 -3.36 13.89
C SER A 30 7.98 -4.17 12.73
N ASN A 31 8.92 -5.08 12.97
CA ASN A 31 9.52 -5.90 11.91
C ASN A 31 8.55 -6.93 11.31
N GLY A 32 7.48 -7.31 12.02
CA GLY A 32 6.42 -8.17 11.50
C GLY A 32 5.22 -7.41 10.93
N LEU A 33 5.11 -6.10 11.20
CA LEU A 33 3.97 -5.26 10.82
C LEU A 33 4.23 -4.42 9.58
N SER A 34 5.48 -4.09 9.31
CA SER A 34 5.88 -3.20 8.20
C SER A 34 6.80 -3.92 7.22
N ASP A 35 6.63 -3.59 5.94
CA ASP A 35 7.58 -3.98 4.91
C ASP A 35 8.92 -3.24 5.11
N SER A 36 10.00 -3.98 5.23
CA SER A 36 11.32 -3.43 5.56
C SER A 36 11.90 -2.52 4.47
N LEU A 37 11.52 -2.74 3.22
CA LEU A 37 12.00 -1.94 2.09
C LEU A 37 11.29 -0.59 1.99
N THR A 38 9.98 -0.58 2.08
CA THR A 38 9.13 0.59 1.76
C THR A 38 8.53 1.27 2.98
N GLY A 39 8.52 0.59 4.13
CA GLY A 39 7.94 1.11 5.37
C GLY A 39 6.41 1.13 5.42
N VAL A 40 5.73 0.66 4.37
CA VAL A 40 4.28 0.44 4.39
C VAL A 40 3.97 -0.84 5.16
N VAL A 41 2.72 -1.05 5.57
CA VAL A 41 2.39 -2.29 6.28
C VAL A 41 2.47 -3.51 5.37
N THR A 42 2.64 -4.68 5.97
CA THR A 42 2.61 -5.95 5.24
C THR A 42 1.20 -6.27 4.76
N ARG A 43 1.07 -7.20 3.81
CA ARG A 43 -0.23 -7.63 3.27
C ARG A 43 -1.21 -8.07 4.37
N SER A 44 -0.78 -8.90 5.30
CA SER A 44 -1.64 -9.40 6.39
C SER A 44 -2.11 -8.29 7.31
N VAL A 45 -1.24 -7.36 7.65
CA VAL A 45 -1.57 -6.19 8.47
C VAL A 45 -2.53 -5.26 7.71
N PHE A 46 -2.30 -5.05 6.41
CA PHE A 46 -3.22 -4.27 5.58
C PHE A 46 -4.63 -4.84 5.62
N LEU A 47 -4.79 -6.14 5.40
CA LEU A 47 -6.11 -6.79 5.40
C LEU A 47 -6.86 -6.58 6.71
N ASN A 48 -6.17 -6.71 7.85
CA ASN A 48 -6.76 -6.49 9.16
C ASN A 48 -7.12 -5.03 9.42
N GLN A 49 -6.19 -4.11 9.16
CA GLN A 49 -6.40 -2.68 9.41
C GLN A 49 -7.43 -2.07 8.47
N ALA A 50 -7.40 -2.42 7.19
CA ALA A 50 -8.34 -1.92 6.20
C ALA A 50 -9.78 -2.39 6.51
N SER A 51 -9.96 -3.65 6.87
CA SER A 51 -11.27 -4.18 7.29
C SER A 51 -11.82 -3.42 8.51
N SER A 52 -10.98 -3.18 9.51
CA SER A 52 -11.35 -2.41 10.70
C SER A 52 -11.70 -0.95 10.36
N ARG A 53 -10.92 -0.32 9.48
CA ARG A 53 -11.17 1.07 9.05
C ARG A 53 -12.47 1.23 8.28
N LEU A 54 -12.77 0.32 7.37
CA LEU A 54 -14.04 0.33 6.64
C LEU A 54 -15.25 0.29 7.58
N LYS A 55 -15.17 -0.50 8.65
CA LYS A 55 -16.25 -0.61 9.64
C LYS A 55 -16.43 0.66 10.47
N LYS A 56 -15.36 1.39 10.72
CA LYS A 56 -15.34 2.60 11.58
C LYS A 56 -15.43 3.90 10.80
N ALA A 57 -15.29 3.85 9.46
CA ALA A 57 -15.28 5.03 8.63
C ALA A 57 -16.63 5.75 8.63
N ASP A 58 -16.58 7.07 8.46
CA ASP A 58 -17.78 7.89 8.33
C ASP A 58 -18.64 7.40 7.15
N PRO A 59 -19.91 7.00 7.40
CA PRO A 59 -20.79 6.52 6.33
C PRO A 59 -21.05 7.54 5.23
N GLN A 60 -20.89 8.83 5.50
CA GLN A 60 -21.11 9.89 4.54
C GLN A 60 -19.90 10.16 3.63
N LYS A 61 -18.75 9.63 3.99
CA LYS A 61 -17.54 9.78 3.18
C LYS A 61 -17.42 8.65 2.15
N LEU A 62 -16.94 9.00 0.98
CA LEU A 62 -16.62 8.01 -0.06
C LEU A 62 -15.33 7.27 0.32
N LYS A 63 -15.33 5.97 0.08
CA LYS A 63 -14.18 5.09 0.29
C LYS A 63 -13.80 4.44 -1.03
N ALA A 64 -12.50 4.43 -1.30
CA ALA A 64 -11.95 3.82 -2.50
C ALA A 64 -10.69 3.03 -2.18
N LEU A 65 -10.50 1.94 -2.91
CA LEU A 65 -9.30 1.12 -2.85
C LEU A 65 -8.56 1.21 -4.18
N CYS A 66 -7.28 1.54 -4.11
CA CYS A 66 -6.37 1.55 -5.25
C CYS A 66 -5.44 0.33 -5.17
N PHE A 67 -5.44 -0.47 -6.21
CA PHE A 67 -4.42 -1.50 -6.43
C PHE A 67 -3.37 -0.91 -7.36
N VAL A 68 -2.15 -0.72 -6.85
CA VAL A 68 -1.06 -0.02 -7.53
C VAL A 68 0.03 -1.01 -7.90
N ASP A 69 0.44 -1.03 -9.14
CA ASP A 69 1.50 -1.90 -9.63
C ASP A 69 2.55 -1.10 -10.39
N MET A 70 3.80 -1.25 -9.99
CA MET A 70 4.94 -0.65 -10.69
C MET A 70 5.10 -1.29 -12.07
N ASP A 71 5.04 -0.48 -13.11
CA ASP A 71 5.18 -0.95 -14.48
C ASP A 71 6.64 -1.33 -14.80
N ASN A 72 6.81 -2.44 -15.51
CA ASN A 72 8.09 -2.87 -16.05
C ASN A 72 9.23 -3.06 -15.03
N LEU A 73 8.93 -3.51 -13.79
CA LEU A 73 9.94 -3.73 -12.74
C LEU A 73 11.06 -4.66 -13.23
N LYS A 74 10.74 -5.70 -13.99
CA LYS A 74 11.75 -6.60 -14.55
C LYS A 74 12.75 -5.84 -15.46
N TYR A 75 12.25 -5.01 -16.36
CA TYR A 75 13.10 -4.17 -17.23
C TYR A 75 13.98 -3.23 -16.41
N ILE A 76 13.42 -2.61 -15.36
CA ILE A 76 14.16 -1.72 -14.46
C ILE A 76 15.26 -2.48 -13.74
N ASN A 77 14.97 -3.67 -13.19
CA ASN A 77 15.97 -4.52 -12.53
C ASN A 77 17.05 -4.98 -13.51
N ASP A 78 16.69 -5.35 -14.71
CA ASP A 78 17.64 -5.77 -15.75
C ASP A 78 18.56 -4.61 -16.20
N SER A 79 18.06 -3.38 -16.18
CA SER A 79 18.78 -2.18 -16.61
C SER A 79 19.60 -1.52 -15.50
N CYS A 80 19.07 -1.48 -14.27
CA CYS A 80 19.65 -0.76 -13.13
C CYS A 80 20.05 -1.69 -11.96
N GLY A 81 19.86 -3.01 -12.10
CA GLY A 81 19.98 -3.94 -10.99
C GLY A 81 18.82 -3.84 -9.99
N HIS A 82 18.80 -4.75 -9.04
CA HIS A 82 17.76 -4.77 -7.98
C HIS A 82 17.75 -3.50 -7.13
N ALA A 83 18.91 -2.86 -6.94
CA ALA A 83 19.00 -1.59 -6.22
C ALA A 83 18.19 -0.48 -6.90
N GLY A 84 18.15 -0.45 -8.24
CA GLY A 84 17.32 0.50 -8.99
C GLY A 84 15.82 0.25 -8.80
N GLY A 85 15.41 -1.01 -8.90
CA GLY A 85 14.02 -1.41 -8.60
C GLY A 85 13.60 -1.05 -7.19
N ASP A 86 14.47 -1.27 -6.22
CA ASP A 86 14.24 -0.93 -4.81
C ASP A 86 14.04 0.58 -4.59
N ILE A 87 14.80 1.42 -5.28
CA ILE A 87 14.62 2.89 -5.25
C ILE A 87 13.22 3.26 -5.75
N GLY A 88 12.78 2.67 -6.86
CA GLY A 88 11.43 2.89 -7.40
C GLY A 88 10.34 2.46 -6.41
N LEU A 89 10.47 1.28 -5.81
CA LEU A 89 9.52 0.77 -4.82
C LEU A 89 9.46 1.64 -3.56
N LYS A 90 10.58 2.12 -3.06
CA LYS A 90 10.64 3.08 -1.93
C LYS A 90 9.94 4.38 -2.26
N SER A 91 10.14 4.91 -3.46
CA SER A 91 9.49 6.14 -3.93
C SER A 91 7.96 5.99 -3.98
N ILE A 92 7.48 4.87 -4.48
CA ILE A 92 6.04 4.54 -4.50
C ILE A 92 5.48 4.48 -3.07
N GLY A 93 6.12 3.73 -2.20
CA GLY A 93 5.69 3.60 -0.80
C GLY A 93 5.65 4.94 -0.08
N TYR A 94 6.65 5.79 -0.27
CA TYR A 94 6.69 7.14 0.28
C TYR A 94 5.51 8.00 -0.18
N THR A 95 5.23 8.02 -1.49
CA THR A 95 4.12 8.78 -2.06
C THR A 95 2.77 8.28 -1.54
N LEU A 96 2.54 6.96 -1.54
CA LEU A 96 1.27 6.38 -1.08
C LEU A 96 0.99 6.66 0.41
N ARG A 97 2.02 6.73 1.24
CA ARG A 97 1.88 7.07 2.66
C ARG A 97 1.38 8.50 2.91
N GLU A 98 1.62 9.43 2.00
CA GLU A 98 1.05 10.78 2.12
C GLU A 98 -0.46 10.75 1.93
N TYR A 99 -0.96 9.95 0.98
CA TYR A 99 -2.40 9.75 0.76
C TYR A 99 -3.06 8.97 1.89
N GLU A 100 -2.36 7.97 2.45
CA GLU A 100 -2.79 7.29 3.67
C GLU A 100 -3.10 8.26 4.80
N LYS A 101 -2.22 9.20 5.05
CA LYS A 101 -2.39 10.21 6.11
C LYS A 101 -3.51 11.18 5.79
N LYS A 102 -3.58 11.65 4.55
CA LYS A 102 -4.52 12.69 4.14
C LYS A 102 -5.96 12.20 4.11
N TYR A 103 -6.19 10.94 3.76
CA TYR A 103 -7.53 10.38 3.54
C TYR A 103 -7.92 9.30 4.55
N ASP A 104 -7.34 9.32 5.74
CA ASP A 104 -7.59 8.36 6.83
C ASP A 104 -7.54 6.91 6.33
N GLY A 105 -6.45 6.56 5.68
CA GLY A 105 -6.31 5.33 4.94
C GLY A 105 -5.35 4.33 5.56
N VAL A 106 -5.09 3.30 4.78
CA VAL A 106 -4.07 2.28 5.03
C VAL A 106 -3.37 1.98 3.73
N VAL A 107 -2.05 1.90 3.75
CA VAL A 107 -1.26 1.43 2.61
C VAL A 107 -0.45 0.20 2.97
N GLY A 108 -0.52 -0.82 2.13
CA GLY A 108 0.21 -2.08 2.32
C GLY A 108 0.93 -2.53 1.06
N ARG A 109 1.96 -3.33 1.25
CA ARG A 109 2.63 -4.03 0.16
C ARG A 109 1.94 -5.38 -0.06
N TYR A 110 1.33 -5.56 -1.23
CA TYR A 110 0.53 -6.75 -1.53
C TYR A 110 1.32 -7.86 -2.21
N GLY A 111 2.28 -7.49 -3.01
CA GLY A 111 3.22 -8.37 -3.71
C GLY A 111 4.57 -7.68 -3.91
N GLY A 112 5.43 -8.25 -4.76
CA GLY A 112 6.78 -7.71 -5.02
C GLY A 112 6.77 -6.28 -5.54
N ASP A 113 5.94 -6.00 -6.52
CA ASP A 113 5.76 -4.71 -7.19
C ASP A 113 4.34 -4.13 -7.00
N GLU A 114 3.56 -4.70 -6.10
CA GLU A 114 2.16 -4.40 -5.87
C GLU A 114 1.93 -3.75 -4.51
N PHE A 115 1.17 -2.64 -4.52
CA PHE A 115 0.72 -1.93 -3.34
C PHE A 115 -0.80 -1.81 -3.34
N VAL A 116 -1.38 -1.72 -2.17
CA VAL A 116 -2.81 -1.42 -1.99
C VAL A 116 -2.95 -0.21 -1.09
N LEU A 117 -3.77 0.75 -1.51
CA LEU A 117 -4.10 1.95 -0.76
C LEU A 117 -5.60 2.00 -0.57
N LEU A 118 -6.05 1.93 0.68
CA LEU A 118 -7.42 2.25 1.05
C LEU A 118 -7.49 3.72 1.48
N MET A 119 -8.43 4.47 0.95
CA MET A 119 -8.79 5.82 1.39
C MET A 119 -10.23 5.80 1.88
N THR A 120 -10.49 6.34 3.09
CA THR A 120 -11.81 6.26 3.72
C THR A 120 -12.49 7.60 3.94
N SER A 121 -11.82 8.70 3.61
CA SER A 121 -12.29 10.05 3.91
C SER A 121 -12.25 10.97 2.69
N LEU A 122 -12.77 10.50 1.57
CA LEU A 122 -13.01 11.30 0.37
C LEU A 122 -14.39 11.95 0.46
N ASP A 123 -14.52 13.19 -0.01
CA ASP A 123 -15.80 13.89 0.02
C ASP A 123 -16.79 13.32 -1.00
N ASP A 124 -16.32 13.13 -2.22
CA ASP A 124 -17.14 12.67 -3.33
C ASP A 124 -16.28 12.02 -4.45
N GLU A 125 -16.94 11.59 -5.50
CA GLU A 125 -16.30 10.99 -6.67
C GLU A 125 -15.43 12.00 -7.45
N LYS A 126 -15.78 13.28 -7.43
CA LYS A 126 -14.98 14.32 -8.06
C LYS A 126 -13.63 14.49 -7.36
N GLU A 127 -13.63 14.46 -6.03
CA GLU A 127 -12.37 14.45 -5.28
C GLU A 127 -11.53 13.21 -5.58
N LEU A 128 -12.17 12.03 -5.66
CA LEU A 128 -11.48 10.81 -6.04
C LEU A 128 -10.78 10.95 -7.40
N LEU A 129 -11.47 11.47 -8.41
CA LEU A 129 -10.88 11.67 -9.74
C LEU A 129 -9.69 12.62 -9.71
N ASN A 130 -9.78 13.73 -8.97
CA ASN A 130 -8.67 14.66 -8.80
C ASN A 130 -7.48 14.00 -8.10
N VAL A 131 -7.75 13.21 -7.08
CA VAL A 131 -6.72 12.44 -6.35
C VAL A 131 -6.02 11.44 -7.29
N LEU A 132 -6.78 10.72 -8.09
CA LEU A 132 -6.22 9.74 -9.01
C LEU A 132 -5.37 10.37 -10.12
N ASP A 133 -5.81 11.50 -10.68
CA ASP A 133 -5.05 12.27 -11.65
C ASP A 133 -3.72 12.76 -11.07
N GLU A 134 -3.73 13.28 -9.85
CA GLU A 134 -2.53 13.70 -9.13
C GLU A 134 -1.63 12.51 -8.81
N LEU A 135 -2.20 11.41 -8.31
CA LEU A 135 -1.46 10.22 -7.89
C LEU A 135 -0.69 9.59 -9.05
N VAL A 136 -1.31 9.45 -10.20
CA VAL A 136 -0.65 8.92 -11.41
C VAL A 136 0.60 9.72 -11.76
N LEU A 137 0.52 11.05 -11.69
CA LEU A 137 1.67 11.93 -11.96
C LEU A 137 2.73 11.86 -10.87
N ARG A 138 2.34 11.83 -9.61
CA ARG A 138 3.28 11.77 -8.47
C ARG A 138 4.00 10.43 -8.34
N LEU A 139 3.43 9.36 -8.85
CA LEU A 139 4.08 8.05 -8.90
C LEU A 139 5.10 7.93 -10.05
N GLN A 140 5.12 8.90 -10.96
CA GLN A 140 6.15 8.95 -12.01
C GLN A 140 7.46 9.51 -11.45
N THR A 141 8.55 8.80 -11.72
CA THR A 141 9.89 9.23 -11.34
C THR A 141 10.92 8.68 -12.34
N ASN A 142 12.18 9.06 -12.19
CA ASN A 142 13.26 8.53 -13.00
C ASN A 142 14.36 7.97 -12.10
N ILE A 143 14.86 6.80 -12.43
CA ILE A 143 16.04 6.20 -11.81
C ILE A 143 17.26 6.52 -12.66
N GLN A 144 18.28 7.12 -12.04
CA GLN A 144 19.55 7.39 -12.70
C GLN A 144 20.48 6.18 -12.54
N SER A 145 20.93 5.61 -13.64
CA SER A 145 21.84 4.48 -13.64
C SER A 145 22.76 4.50 -14.86
N GLY A 146 24.06 4.42 -14.63
CA GLY A 146 25.05 4.35 -15.72
C GLY A 146 24.98 5.50 -16.73
N GLY A 147 24.59 6.70 -16.30
CA GLY A 147 24.40 7.87 -17.18
C GLY A 147 23.09 7.86 -17.97
N GLN A 148 22.23 6.88 -17.73
CA GLN A 148 20.88 6.79 -18.31
C GLN A 148 19.81 7.14 -17.30
N SER A 149 18.73 7.76 -17.77
CA SER A 149 17.52 8.02 -16.98
C SER A 149 16.43 7.03 -17.36
N ILE A 150 16.03 6.19 -16.42
CA ILE A 150 15.04 5.14 -16.65
C ILE A 150 13.73 5.57 -16.00
N PRO A 151 12.64 5.74 -16.79
CA PRO A 151 11.37 6.17 -16.25
C PRO A 151 10.71 5.05 -15.44
N VAL A 152 10.15 5.42 -14.30
CA VAL A 152 9.28 4.61 -13.46
C VAL A 152 7.87 5.17 -13.52
N GLN A 153 6.90 4.32 -13.73
CA GLN A 153 5.48 4.66 -13.67
C GLN A 153 4.68 3.50 -13.07
N CYS A 154 3.46 3.78 -12.65
CA CYS A 154 2.54 2.80 -12.10
C CYS A 154 1.24 2.73 -12.88
N SER A 155 0.65 1.55 -12.88
CA SER A 155 -0.74 1.33 -13.29
C SER A 155 -1.60 1.15 -12.06
N ILE A 156 -2.81 1.68 -12.06
CA ILE A 156 -3.70 1.71 -10.90
C ILE A 156 -5.08 1.18 -11.28
N GLY A 157 -5.54 0.15 -10.57
CA GLY A 157 -6.93 -0.27 -10.58
C GLY A 157 -7.66 0.25 -9.34
N VAL A 158 -8.87 0.72 -9.50
CA VAL A 158 -9.64 1.37 -8.44
C VAL A 158 -11.00 0.73 -8.28
N SER A 159 -11.41 0.48 -7.04
CA SER A 159 -12.79 0.12 -6.69
C SER A 159 -13.35 1.12 -5.69
N ILE A 160 -14.63 1.45 -5.85
CA ILE A 160 -15.36 2.32 -4.93
C ILE A 160 -16.21 1.43 -4.01
N TYR A 161 -16.13 1.68 -2.70
CA TYR A 161 -16.91 0.95 -1.71
C TYR A 161 -18.40 1.15 -1.93
N GLN A 162 -19.12 0.05 -1.96
CA GLN A 162 -20.59 0.02 -1.95
C GLN A 162 -21.07 -0.49 -0.58
N PRO A 163 -22.17 0.05 -0.02
CA PRO A 163 -22.70 -0.43 1.26
C PRO A 163 -22.90 -1.94 1.26
N GLY A 164 -22.33 -2.63 2.27
CA GLY A 164 -22.39 -4.08 2.40
C GLY A 164 -21.29 -4.86 1.64
N ALA A 165 -20.43 -4.17 0.88
CA ALA A 165 -19.30 -4.82 0.22
C ALA A 165 -18.23 -5.24 1.24
N GLU A 166 -17.60 -6.38 0.98
CA GLU A 166 -16.45 -6.83 1.76
C GLU A 166 -15.15 -6.32 1.16
N LEU A 167 -14.13 -6.11 2.01
CA LEU A 167 -12.79 -5.71 1.56
C LEU A 167 -12.24 -6.65 0.48
N LYS A 168 -12.47 -7.95 0.61
CA LYS A 168 -12.05 -8.97 -0.37
C LYS A 168 -12.60 -8.68 -1.76
N GLN A 169 -13.86 -8.28 -1.85
CA GLN A 169 -14.50 -7.93 -3.12
C GLN A 169 -13.93 -6.65 -3.70
N MET A 170 -13.70 -5.63 -2.86
CA MET A 170 -13.06 -4.38 -3.30
C MET A 170 -11.68 -4.64 -3.89
N ILE A 171 -10.89 -5.51 -3.27
CA ILE A 171 -9.56 -5.88 -3.79
C ILE A 171 -9.67 -6.60 -5.12
N ALA A 172 -10.59 -7.54 -5.25
CA ALA A 172 -10.81 -8.27 -6.51
C ALA A 172 -11.23 -7.34 -7.65
N ASP A 173 -12.15 -6.40 -7.39
CA ASP A 173 -12.62 -5.43 -8.37
C ASP A 173 -11.50 -4.46 -8.79
N ALA A 174 -10.71 -4.00 -7.84
CA ALA A 174 -9.55 -3.15 -8.13
C ALA A 174 -8.48 -3.90 -8.94
N ASP A 175 -8.24 -5.16 -8.64
CA ASP A 175 -7.31 -6.01 -9.41
C ASP A 175 -7.79 -6.23 -10.85
N GLU A 176 -9.08 -6.46 -11.05
CA GLU A 176 -9.67 -6.54 -12.39
C GLU A 176 -9.50 -5.23 -13.18
N ALA A 177 -9.74 -4.10 -12.53
CA ALA A 177 -9.51 -2.78 -13.13
C ALA A 177 -8.03 -2.54 -13.46
N LEU A 178 -7.12 -3.00 -12.61
CA LEU A 178 -5.68 -2.95 -12.87
C LEU A 178 -5.30 -3.79 -14.09
N TYR A 179 -5.85 -4.99 -14.22
CA TYR A 179 -5.63 -5.83 -15.39
C TYR A 179 -6.05 -5.13 -16.68
N TYR A 180 -7.20 -4.43 -16.67
CA TYR A 180 -7.62 -3.62 -17.79
C TYR A 180 -6.58 -2.55 -18.17
N VAL A 181 -6.04 -1.83 -17.18
CA VAL A 181 -4.97 -0.83 -17.43
C VAL A 181 -3.74 -1.48 -18.05
N LYS A 182 -3.32 -2.62 -17.53
CA LYS A 182 -2.14 -3.35 -18.04
C LYS A 182 -2.31 -3.81 -19.48
N GLN A 183 -3.53 -4.13 -19.93
CA GLN A 183 -3.84 -4.53 -21.29
C GLN A 183 -4.01 -3.34 -22.24
N ASN A 184 -4.21 -2.13 -21.75
CA ASN A 184 -4.58 -0.95 -22.53
C ASN A 184 -3.56 0.21 -22.43
N GLY A 185 -2.26 -0.10 -22.28
CA GLY A 185 -1.17 0.87 -22.43
C GLY A 185 -0.42 1.21 -21.17
N LYS A 186 -0.86 0.79 -19.99
CA LYS A 186 -0.20 1.03 -18.69
C LYS A 186 -0.06 2.51 -18.31
N GLY A 187 0.40 2.80 -17.12
CA GLY A 187 0.77 4.15 -16.70
C GLY A 187 -0.40 5.10 -16.42
N TYR A 188 -1.59 4.58 -16.17
CA TYR A 188 -2.77 5.35 -15.80
C TYR A 188 -3.66 4.57 -14.82
N TYR A 189 -4.86 5.05 -14.56
CA TYR A 189 -5.82 4.37 -13.68
C TYR A 189 -7.11 4.00 -14.40
N HIS A 190 -7.81 3.01 -13.87
CA HIS A 190 -9.17 2.64 -14.26
C HIS A 190 -10.01 2.34 -13.04
N ILE A 191 -11.22 2.88 -12.99
CA ILE A 191 -12.20 2.59 -11.94
C ILE A 191 -13.08 1.44 -12.40
N HIS A 192 -13.15 0.39 -11.57
CA HIS A 192 -14.02 -0.76 -11.82
C HIS A 192 -15.48 -0.30 -11.98
N GLN A 193 -16.12 -0.74 -13.03
CA GLN A 193 -17.55 -0.49 -13.31
C GLN A 193 -18.37 -1.66 -12.78
N ASN A 194 -19.25 -1.41 -11.82
CA ASN A 194 -20.21 -2.39 -11.31
C ASN A 194 -21.33 -2.64 -12.29
#